data_9b58f06cc0c1cbc2872c398f4deb6652
#
_entry.id   9b58f06cc0c1cbc2872c398f4deb6652
#
_cell.length_a   1.000
_cell.length_b   1.000
_cell.length_c   1.000
_cell.angle_alpha   90.00
_cell.angle_beta   90.00
_cell.angle_gamma   90.00
#
_symmetry.space_group_name_H-M   'P 1'
#
loop_
_entity.id
_entity.type
_entity.pdbx_description
1 polymer ?
#
loop_
_entity_poly.entity_id
_entity_poly.type
_entity_poly.pdbx_seq_one_letter_code
_entity_poly.pdbx_strand_id
1 'polypeptide(L)'
;MRNDAVSLSVNQTKLSILGIEDLRWGRPDLTRALRAAEREPGEVKLLLSHRPEAFPQAAQSGIDVVLSGHYHGGQVKLDSDPESLSIAHFVTPYPEGMFRLPRQYSGPVADQRDAVLFVSRGIGITGLPIRINCPPQIAHLMLKKA
;
A
#
# COMPACT_ATOMS: atom_id res chain seq x y z
N MET A 1 11.61 8.56 -3.33
CA MET A 1 10.69 9.34 -4.21
C MET A 1 9.81 10.21 -3.33
N ARG A 2 9.57 11.46 -3.73
CA ARG A 2 8.68 12.39 -3.04
C ARG A 2 7.70 12.96 -4.05
N ASN A 3 6.46 12.46 -4.06
CA ASN A 3 5.44 12.82 -5.04
C ASN A 3 5.95 12.64 -6.48
N ASP A 4 6.52 11.48 -6.76
CA ASP A 4 7.26 11.18 -7.97
C ASP A 4 7.11 9.70 -8.34
N ALA A 5 7.54 9.30 -9.54
CA ALA A 5 7.48 7.94 -10.01
C ALA A 5 8.75 7.53 -10.76
N VAL A 6 8.98 6.24 -10.83
CA VAL A 6 9.95 5.60 -11.73
C VAL A 6 9.27 4.46 -12.46
N SER A 7 9.47 4.37 -13.76
CA SER A 7 8.93 3.30 -14.59
C SER A 7 10.02 2.32 -15.01
N LEU A 8 9.70 1.05 -14.95
CA LEU A 8 10.58 -0.09 -15.22
C LEU A 8 9.88 -1.03 -16.20
N SER A 9 10.66 -1.76 -17.01
CA SER A 9 10.16 -2.88 -17.81
C SER A 9 10.63 -4.18 -17.20
N VAL A 10 9.70 -5.04 -16.81
CA VAL A 10 9.97 -6.35 -16.22
C VAL A 10 9.20 -7.40 -17.03
N ASN A 11 9.91 -8.31 -17.70
CA ASN A 11 9.32 -9.37 -18.53
C ASN A 11 8.23 -8.84 -19.49
N GLN A 12 8.55 -7.78 -20.25
CA GLN A 12 7.66 -7.11 -21.19
C GLN A 12 6.42 -6.43 -20.55
N THR A 13 6.33 -6.36 -19.22
CA THR A 13 5.30 -5.62 -18.50
C THR A 13 5.90 -4.31 -17.99
N LYS A 14 5.21 -3.21 -18.23
CA LYS A 14 5.57 -1.92 -17.64
C LYS A 14 5.09 -1.87 -16.19
N LEU A 15 5.99 -1.49 -15.31
CA LEU A 15 5.73 -1.29 -13.88
C LEU A 15 6.12 0.12 -13.50
N SER A 16 5.17 0.93 -13.07
CA SER A 16 5.45 2.23 -12.48
C SER A 16 5.37 2.13 -10.95
N ILE A 17 6.47 2.49 -10.31
CA ILE A 17 6.57 2.60 -8.85
C ILE A 17 6.44 4.07 -8.49
N LEU A 18 5.38 4.40 -7.76
CA LEU A 18 5.08 5.75 -7.31
C LEU A 18 5.41 5.88 -5.83
N GLY A 19 5.80 7.07 -5.38
CA GLY A 19 5.99 7.36 -3.97
C GLY A 19 5.39 8.71 -3.63
N ILE A 20 4.62 8.79 -2.54
CA ILE A 20 4.07 10.04 -2.01
C ILE A 20 4.69 10.38 -0.67
N GLU A 21 4.65 11.65 -0.31
CA GLU A 21 5.02 12.09 1.03
C GLU A 21 4.01 11.59 2.08
N ASP A 22 4.42 11.60 3.35
CA ASP A 22 3.57 11.18 4.46
C ASP A 22 2.28 12.01 4.54
N LEU A 23 1.15 11.34 4.75
CA LEU A 23 -0.19 11.97 4.76
C LEU A 23 -0.37 12.98 5.90
N ARG A 24 0.39 12.87 6.99
CA ARG A 24 0.26 13.73 8.17
C ARG A 24 1.38 14.77 8.30
N TRP A 25 2.60 14.36 7.97
CA TRP A 25 3.80 15.18 8.20
C TRP A 25 4.43 15.72 6.93
N GLY A 26 3.93 15.30 5.76
CA GLY A 26 4.35 15.76 4.45
C GLY A 26 3.29 16.60 3.73
N ARG A 27 3.50 16.74 2.42
CA ARG A 27 2.56 17.33 1.47
C ARG A 27 2.30 16.32 0.35
N PRO A 28 1.47 15.28 0.61
CA PRO A 28 1.24 14.22 -0.35
C PRO A 28 0.54 14.77 -1.61
N ASP A 29 1.07 14.42 -2.77
CA ASP A 29 0.51 14.78 -4.08
C ASP A 29 0.54 13.56 -5.01
N LEU A 30 -0.50 12.75 -4.93
CA LEU A 30 -0.65 11.57 -5.77
C LEU A 30 -0.83 11.96 -7.25
N THR A 31 -1.48 13.09 -7.53
CA THR A 31 -1.67 13.58 -8.90
C THR A 31 -0.33 13.89 -9.56
N ARG A 32 0.59 14.51 -8.84
CA ARG A 32 1.94 14.77 -9.34
C ARG A 32 2.70 13.46 -9.59
N ALA A 33 2.65 12.50 -8.65
CA ALA A 33 3.28 11.20 -8.82
C ALA A 33 2.72 10.45 -10.04
N LEU A 34 1.40 10.48 -10.26
CA LEU A 34 0.75 9.90 -11.43
C LEU A 34 1.13 10.58 -12.76
N ARG A 35 1.41 11.89 -12.74
CA ARG A 35 1.90 12.60 -13.93
C ARG A 35 3.33 12.23 -14.28
N ALA A 36 4.14 11.86 -13.29
CA ALA A 36 5.51 11.40 -13.49
C ALA A 36 5.61 9.94 -13.96
N ALA A 37 4.55 9.13 -13.76
CA ALA A 37 4.47 7.77 -14.25
C ALA A 37 4.21 7.77 -15.78
N GLU A 38 4.73 6.75 -16.45
CA GLU A 38 4.37 6.48 -17.84
C GLU A 38 2.88 6.10 -17.93
N ARG A 39 2.26 6.34 -19.09
CA ARG A 39 0.85 6.04 -19.33
C ARG A 39 0.71 5.08 -20.50
N GLU A 40 1.07 3.82 -20.26
CA GLU A 40 0.94 2.79 -21.28
C GLU A 40 -0.21 1.82 -20.98
N PRO A 41 -0.90 1.31 -21.99
CA PRO A 41 -1.90 0.25 -21.82
C PRO A 41 -1.28 -0.99 -21.16
N GLY A 42 -1.93 -1.53 -20.12
CA GLY A 42 -1.45 -2.71 -19.41
C GLY A 42 -0.30 -2.46 -18.42
N GLU A 43 0.04 -1.19 -18.17
CA GLU A 43 0.96 -0.80 -17.11
C GLU A 43 0.41 -1.17 -15.72
N VAL A 44 1.28 -1.70 -14.87
CA VAL A 44 0.97 -1.95 -13.45
C VAL A 44 1.50 -0.78 -12.62
N LYS A 45 0.64 -0.20 -11.78
CA LYS A 45 0.98 0.91 -10.89
C LYS A 45 1.06 0.46 -9.45
N LEU A 46 2.23 0.60 -8.85
CA LEU A 46 2.51 0.29 -7.45
C LEU A 46 2.81 1.58 -6.69
N LEU A 47 2.01 1.87 -5.67
CA LEU A 47 2.21 3.02 -4.80
C LEU A 47 2.90 2.62 -3.49
N LEU A 48 3.98 3.32 -3.16
CA LEU A 48 4.62 3.30 -1.85
C LEU A 48 4.06 4.46 -1.02
N SER A 49 3.32 4.13 0.04
CA SER A 49 2.80 5.10 1.00
C SER A 49 3.10 4.63 2.41
N HIS A 50 3.70 5.48 3.24
CA HIS A 50 3.96 5.12 4.63
C HIS A 50 2.67 4.77 5.37
N ARG A 51 1.59 5.56 5.16
CA ARG A 51 0.29 5.35 5.79
C ARG A 51 -0.70 4.68 4.84
N PRO A 52 -1.43 3.65 5.31
CA PRO A 52 -2.40 2.92 4.48
C PRO A 52 -3.65 3.72 4.11
N GLU A 53 -3.91 4.84 4.78
CA GLU A 53 -5.07 5.70 4.51
C GLU A 53 -5.05 6.34 3.12
N ALA A 54 -3.94 6.28 2.40
CA ALA A 54 -3.87 6.65 0.98
C ALA A 54 -4.67 5.68 0.08
N PHE A 55 -4.98 4.47 0.55
CA PHE A 55 -5.52 3.39 -0.28
C PHE A 55 -6.82 3.72 -0.99
N PRO A 56 -7.87 4.31 -0.36
CA PRO A 56 -9.11 4.65 -1.07
C PRO A 56 -8.87 5.61 -2.24
N GLN A 57 -8.07 6.65 -2.02
CA GLN A 57 -7.72 7.61 -3.07
C GLN A 57 -6.87 6.94 -4.17
N ALA A 58 -5.93 6.08 -3.81
CA ALA A 58 -5.10 5.34 -4.75
C ALA A 58 -5.95 4.43 -5.65
N ALA A 59 -6.88 3.66 -5.08
CA ALA A 59 -7.80 2.81 -5.83
C ALA A 59 -8.66 3.61 -6.82
N GLN A 60 -9.21 4.75 -6.39
CA GLN A 60 -9.96 5.67 -7.25
C GLN A 60 -9.10 6.30 -8.34
N SER A 61 -7.80 6.37 -8.15
CA SER A 61 -6.84 6.93 -9.12
C SER A 61 -6.22 5.90 -10.05
N GLY A 62 -6.69 4.65 -10.03
CA GLY A 62 -6.22 3.58 -10.90
C GLY A 62 -4.90 2.94 -10.50
N ILE A 63 -4.50 3.05 -9.24
CA ILE A 63 -3.38 2.29 -8.67
C ILE A 63 -3.77 0.83 -8.49
N ASP A 64 -2.91 -0.10 -8.88
CA ASP A 64 -3.15 -1.53 -8.76
C ASP A 64 -2.78 -2.07 -7.39
N VAL A 65 -1.63 -1.65 -6.87
CA VAL A 65 -1.07 -2.15 -5.61
C VAL A 65 -0.59 -0.99 -4.75
N VAL A 66 -0.92 -1.02 -3.46
CA VAL A 66 -0.38 -0.09 -2.46
C VAL A 66 0.39 -0.88 -1.42
N LEU A 67 1.61 -0.45 -1.13
CA LEU A 67 2.42 -1.02 -0.05
C LEU A 67 2.56 0.03 1.05
N SER A 68 2.20 -0.36 2.27
CA SER A 68 2.20 0.51 3.44
C SER A 68 2.72 -0.19 4.70
N GLY A 69 2.95 0.58 5.74
CA GLY A 69 3.32 0.11 7.07
C GLY A 69 2.69 0.98 8.15
N HIS A 70 3.52 1.68 8.92
CA HIS A 70 3.17 2.66 9.94
C HIS A 70 2.63 2.10 11.26
N TYR A 71 1.63 1.22 11.21
CA TYR A 71 0.91 0.78 12.42
C TYR A 71 1.57 -0.37 13.17
N HIS A 72 2.60 -0.99 12.59
CA HIS A 72 3.35 -2.10 13.18
C HIS A 72 2.46 -3.29 13.63
N GLY A 73 1.27 -3.47 12.98
CA GLY A 73 0.25 -4.42 13.42
C GLY A 73 -0.35 -4.10 14.80
N GLY A 74 -0.18 -2.84 15.29
CA GLY A 74 -0.58 -2.40 16.62
C GLY A 74 0.37 -2.83 17.75
N GLN A 75 1.43 -3.57 17.44
CA GLN A 75 2.45 -4.11 18.35
C GLN A 75 1.92 -5.06 19.44
N VAL A 76 0.69 -4.86 19.92
CA VAL A 76 0.04 -5.67 20.96
C VAL A 76 -1.28 -6.20 20.39
N LYS A 77 -1.42 -7.52 20.37
CA LYS A 77 -2.62 -8.25 19.96
C LYS A 77 -3.15 -9.10 21.12
N LEU A 78 -4.43 -9.42 21.10
CA LEU A 78 -5.06 -10.25 22.14
C LEU A 78 -4.46 -11.67 22.15
N ASP A 79 -4.20 -12.23 20.96
CA ASP A 79 -3.57 -13.53 20.79
C ASP A 79 -2.71 -13.55 19.51
N SER A 80 -2.15 -14.70 19.16
CA SER A 80 -1.25 -14.87 18.02
C SER A 80 -1.97 -15.10 16.68
N ASP A 81 -3.31 -15.12 16.65
CA ASP A 81 -4.07 -15.25 15.41
C ASP A 81 -3.81 -14.02 14.50
N PRO A 82 -3.56 -14.21 13.19
CA PRO A 82 -3.38 -13.11 12.26
C PRO A 82 -4.56 -12.12 12.24
N GLU A 83 -5.78 -12.61 12.47
CA GLU A 83 -6.99 -11.79 12.50
C GLU A 83 -7.34 -11.22 13.88
N SER A 84 -6.53 -11.53 14.90
CA SER A 84 -6.76 -11.06 16.26
C SER A 84 -6.70 -9.53 16.37
N LEU A 85 -7.57 -9.00 17.20
CA LEU A 85 -7.64 -7.56 17.47
C LEU A 85 -6.34 -7.02 18.07
N SER A 86 -5.93 -5.89 17.55
CA SER A 86 -4.81 -5.09 18.07
C SER A 86 -5.25 -3.67 18.39
N ILE A 87 -4.40 -2.92 19.07
CA ILE A 87 -4.64 -1.49 19.35
C ILE A 87 -4.82 -0.70 18.05
N ALA A 88 -4.17 -1.11 16.95
CA ALA A 88 -4.30 -0.42 15.67
C ALA A 88 -5.72 -0.47 15.09
N HIS A 89 -6.53 -1.49 15.40
CA HIS A 89 -7.92 -1.58 14.93
C HIS A 89 -8.82 -0.45 15.43
N PHE A 90 -8.46 0.19 16.54
CA PHE A 90 -9.18 1.35 17.06
C PHE A 90 -8.75 2.67 16.40
N VAL A 91 -7.70 2.66 15.57
CA VAL A 91 -7.10 3.86 14.97
C VAL A 91 -7.25 3.86 13.45
N THR A 92 -7.25 2.68 12.82
CA THR A 92 -7.27 2.54 11.36
C THR A 92 -8.09 1.32 10.94
N PRO A 93 -8.80 1.39 9.78
CA PRO A 93 -9.40 0.21 9.17
C PRO A 93 -8.36 -0.73 8.53
N TYR A 94 -7.09 -0.32 8.46
CA TYR A 94 -6.00 -1.04 7.79
C TYR A 94 -4.82 -1.31 8.74
N PRO A 95 -5.01 -2.09 9.81
CA PRO A 95 -3.98 -2.29 10.84
C PRO A 95 -2.77 -3.10 10.36
N GLU A 96 -3.01 -4.16 9.58
CA GLU A 96 -2.00 -5.04 8.99
C GLU A 96 -2.65 -5.98 7.95
N GLY A 97 -1.85 -6.61 7.09
CA GLY A 97 -2.33 -7.63 6.16
C GLY A 97 -2.78 -7.08 4.82
N MET A 98 -3.70 -7.79 4.16
CA MET A 98 -4.10 -7.51 2.79
C MET A 98 -5.56 -7.07 2.72
N PHE A 99 -5.80 -5.97 2.00
CA PHE A 99 -7.12 -5.40 1.76
C PHE A 99 -7.37 -5.21 0.27
N ARG A 100 -8.65 -5.19 -0.13
CA ARG A 100 -9.06 -4.99 -1.52
C ARG A 100 -10.14 -3.93 -1.60
N LEU A 101 -10.08 -3.09 -2.63
CA LEU A 101 -11.13 -2.13 -2.97
C LEU A 101 -11.35 -2.14 -4.48
N PRO A 102 -12.60 -1.92 -4.95
CA PRO A 102 -12.86 -1.71 -6.36
C PRO A 102 -11.96 -0.59 -6.91
N ARG A 103 -11.25 -0.88 -7.99
CA ARG A 103 -10.41 0.11 -8.67
C ARG A 103 -11.24 0.87 -9.68
N GLN A 104 -11.21 2.20 -9.62
CA GLN A 104 -11.78 3.03 -10.66
C GLN A 104 -10.71 3.26 -11.75
N TYR A 105 -11.01 2.82 -12.95
CA TYR A 105 -10.18 3.05 -14.11
C TYR A 105 -10.96 3.81 -15.18
N SER A 106 -10.41 4.95 -15.61
CA SER A 106 -10.99 5.81 -16.64
C SER A 106 -10.45 5.45 -18.03
N GLY A 107 -10.35 4.18 -18.37
CA GLY A 107 -9.89 3.70 -19.67
C GLY A 107 -11.02 3.09 -20.54
N PRO A 108 -10.76 2.86 -21.84
CA PRO A 108 -11.75 2.32 -22.78
C PRO A 108 -12.17 0.88 -22.50
N VAL A 109 -11.46 0.16 -21.64
CA VAL A 109 -11.82 -1.17 -21.13
C VAL A 109 -12.00 -1.05 -19.63
N ALA A 110 -13.22 -1.23 -19.13
CA ALA A 110 -13.50 -1.30 -17.70
C ALA A 110 -12.75 -2.50 -17.10
N ASP A 111 -11.56 -2.25 -16.59
CA ASP A 111 -10.76 -3.23 -15.87
C ASP A 111 -11.37 -3.38 -14.47
N GLN A 112 -12.14 -4.45 -14.28
CA GLN A 112 -12.88 -4.73 -13.04
C GLN A 112 -11.99 -5.32 -11.93
N ARG A 113 -10.66 -5.28 -12.08
CA ARG A 113 -9.76 -5.79 -11.04
C ARG A 113 -9.76 -4.87 -9.82
N ASP A 114 -9.74 -5.47 -8.65
CA ASP A 114 -9.58 -4.72 -7.40
C ASP A 114 -8.17 -4.14 -7.26
N ALA A 115 -8.07 -2.98 -6.67
CA ALA A 115 -6.83 -2.49 -6.09
C ALA A 115 -6.52 -3.28 -4.82
N VAL A 116 -5.24 -3.58 -4.60
CA VAL A 116 -4.76 -4.33 -3.43
C VAL A 116 -3.89 -3.46 -2.56
N LEU A 117 -4.18 -3.40 -1.27
CA LEU A 117 -3.29 -2.83 -0.25
C LEU A 117 -2.64 -3.97 0.53
N PHE A 118 -1.34 -3.88 0.75
CA PHE A 118 -0.63 -4.69 1.74
C PHE A 118 -0.02 -3.77 2.81
N VAL A 119 -0.36 -4.04 4.08
CA VAL A 119 0.17 -3.30 5.24
C VAL A 119 1.10 -4.23 6.02
N SER A 120 2.39 -3.91 6.02
CA SER A 120 3.42 -4.66 6.73
C SER A 120 3.45 -4.28 8.21
N ARG A 121 3.63 -5.29 9.07
CA ARG A 121 3.96 -5.07 10.48
C ARG A 121 5.38 -4.51 10.67
N GLY A 122 6.25 -4.71 9.68
CA GLY A 122 7.64 -4.30 9.75
C GLY A 122 8.44 -4.97 10.88
N ILE A 123 9.69 -4.56 11.02
CA ILE A 123 10.62 -5.07 12.04
C ILE A 123 10.81 -4.09 13.19
N GLY A 124 10.45 -2.82 13.00
CA GLY A 124 10.60 -1.75 13.98
C GLY A 124 9.56 -1.78 15.10
N ILE A 125 9.72 -0.87 16.03
CA ILE A 125 8.79 -0.59 17.13
C ILE A 125 8.59 0.92 17.24
N THR A 126 7.45 1.32 17.81
CA THR A 126 7.13 2.73 18.06
C THR A 126 6.60 2.88 19.49
N GLY A 127 7.04 3.92 20.19
CA GLY A 127 6.65 4.17 21.58
C GLY A 127 7.26 3.13 22.54
N LEU A 128 6.44 2.29 23.14
CA LEU A 128 6.92 1.23 24.02
C LEU A 128 7.67 0.15 23.23
N PRO A 129 8.88 -0.26 23.67
CA PRO A 129 9.71 -1.22 22.93
C PRO A 129 9.27 -2.67 23.15
N ILE A 130 7.98 -2.95 22.98
CA ILE A 130 7.37 -4.26 23.19
C ILE A 130 6.54 -4.68 21.98
N ARG A 131 6.52 -5.98 21.72
CA ARG A 131 5.55 -6.65 20.84
C ARG A 131 4.99 -7.85 21.59
N ILE A 132 3.66 -7.96 21.65
CA ILE A 132 2.94 -9.07 22.26
C ILE A 132 2.02 -9.67 21.19
N ASN A 133 2.17 -10.97 20.91
CA ASN A 133 1.43 -11.70 19.88
C ASN A 133 1.47 -11.03 18.47
N CYS A 134 2.43 -10.15 18.26
CA CYS A 134 2.61 -9.38 17.02
C CYS A 134 4.10 -9.38 16.61
N PRO A 135 4.63 -10.54 16.17
CA PRO A 135 6.05 -10.67 15.84
C PRO A 135 6.45 -9.75 14.68
N PRO A 136 7.74 -9.37 14.59
CA PRO A 136 8.28 -8.66 13.43
C PRO A 136 8.01 -9.42 12.13
N GLN A 137 7.87 -8.67 11.02
CA GLN A 137 7.57 -9.25 9.71
C GLN A 137 8.49 -8.70 8.63
N ILE A 138 9.03 -9.61 7.82
CA ILE A 138 9.59 -9.33 6.49
C ILE A 138 8.65 -10.02 5.49
N ALA A 139 8.07 -9.25 4.58
CA ALA A 139 7.15 -9.78 3.58
C ALA A 139 7.84 -9.94 2.23
N HIS A 140 7.73 -11.11 1.62
CA HIS A 140 8.11 -11.37 0.24
C HIS A 140 6.83 -11.39 -0.60
N LEU A 141 6.67 -10.39 -1.48
CA LEU A 141 5.50 -10.24 -2.32
C LEU A 141 5.86 -10.58 -3.77
N MET A 142 5.08 -11.46 -4.37
CA MET A 142 5.19 -11.78 -5.80
C MET A 142 4.02 -11.17 -6.56
N LEU A 143 4.32 -10.25 -7.49
CA LEU A 143 3.36 -9.73 -8.45
C LEU A 143 3.28 -10.68 -9.64
N LYS A 144 2.10 -11.20 -9.94
CA LYS A 144 1.85 -12.04 -11.11
C LYS A 144 0.86 -11.34 -12.04
N LYS A 145 1.12 -11.45 -13.35
CA LYS A 145 0.13 -11.03 -14.33
C LYS A 145 -1.07 -11.99 -14.26
N ALA A 146 -2.27 -11.43 -14.15
CA ALA A 146 -3.51 -12.19 -14.23
C ALA A 146 -3.80 -12.57 -15.67
#